data_91358ec9abb5ad517bbc5c32f1fc825c
#
_entry.id   91358ec9abb5ad517bbc5c32f1fc825c
#
_cell.length_a   1.000
_cell.length_b   1.000
_cell.length_c   1.000
_cell.angle_alpha   90.00
_cell.angle_beta   90.00
_cell.angle_gamma   90.00
#
_symmetry.space_group_name_H-M   'P 1'
#
loop_
_entity.id
_entity.type
_entity.pdbx_description
1 polymer ?
#
loop_
_entity_poly.entity_id
_entity_poly.type
_entity_poly.pdbx_seq_one_letter_code
_entity_poly.pdbx_strand_id
1 'polypeptide(L)'
;MEFEKKIAVLGSTGSIGTQTLEIAREYKGIKIEAMSAHSNIDLIEKQAREFKPKMVCLTNEEKAKDLKIKLADTDIKVVQGKDGLIETATADGADTVVTAVVGISGLEPTIEAIKAKKNIALANKETLVTGGHIVMDLAKENGVEILPVDSEHSAIFQSLQGCKDRREVKRILLTASGGPFFGKKREELVDIKPEDALKHPNWNMGAKVTIDSSTLVNKGLEVMEANQPILLGRPVVAPNSPPSPPRFLNSSASSPNISLTNAPAPTADE
;
A
#
# COMPACT_ATOMS: atom_id res chain seq x y z
N MET A 1 2.95 -2.08 -29.74
CA MET A 1 3.56 -1.12 -28.80
C MET A 1 3.66 -1.85 -27.47
N GLU A 2 4.88 -2.22 -27.07
CA GLU A 2 5.09 -2.74 -25.70
C GLU A 2 4.95 -1.54 -24.76
N PHE A 3 3.96 -1.58 -23.86
CA PHE A 3 3.84 -0.59 -22.79
C PHE A 3 4.92 -0.89 -21.76
N GLU A 4 6.00 -0.14 -21.80
CA GLU A 4 7.04 -0.23 -20.76
C GLU A 4 6.62 0.64 -19.58
N LYS A 5 6.19 -0.01 -18.48
CA LYS A 5 5.98 0.63 -17.19
C LYS A 5 7.32 0.74 -16.47
N LYS A 6 7.67 1.94 -16.02
CA LYS A 6 8.91 2.19 -15.26
C LYS A 6 8.56 2.53 -13.83
N ILE A 7 8.96 1.67 -12.90
CA ILE A 7 8.51 1.81 -11.51
C ILE A 7 9.69 1.98 -10.54
N ALA A 8 9.45 2.75 -9.49
CA ALA A 8 10.24 2.74 -8.27
C ALA A 8 9.50 1.95 -7.18
N VAL A 9 10.21 1.12 -6.43
CA VAL A 9 9.60 0.27 -5.39
C VAL A 9 10.14 0.66 -4.02
N LEU A 10 9.32 1.30 -3.20
CA LEU A 10 9.68 1.63 -1.82
C LEU A 10 9.31 0.45 -0.92
N GLY A 11 10.33 -0.19 -0.31
CA GLY A 11 10.14 -1.38 0.53
C GLY A 11 10.18 -2.69 -0.26
N SER A 12 11.10 -2.83 -1.22
CA SER A 12 11.23 -3.98 -2.13
C SER A 12 11.46 -5.33 -1.43
N THR A 13 11.98 -5.32 -0.20
CA THR A 13 12.26 -6.54 0.59
C THR A 13 11.10 -6.94 1.50
N GLY A 14 10.04 -6.14 1.56
CA GLY A 14 8.80 -6.46 2.29
C GLY A 14 7.88 -7.38 1.48
N SER A 15 6.77 -7.81 2.11
CA SER A 15 5.81 -8.74 1.48
C SER A 15 5.27 -8.21 0.14
N ILE A 16 4.76 -6.99 0.11
CA ILE A 16 4.23 -6.39 -1.13
C ILE A 16 5.36 -6.06 -2.12
N GLY A 17 6.51 -5.59 -1.63
CA GLY A 17 7.64 -5.30 -2.49
C GLY A 17 8.17 -6.54 -3.22
N THR A 18 8.29 -7.68 -2.54
CA THR A 18 8.71 -8.95 -3.17
C THR A 18 7.69 -9.43 -4.20
N GLN A 19 6.39 -9.37 -3.91
CA GLN A 19 5.32 -9.70 -4.86
C GLN A 19 5.33 -8.76 -6.08
N THR A 20 5.59 -7.46 -5.88
CA THR A 20 5.77 -6.51 -6.99
C THR A 20 6.91 -6.93 -7.92
N LEU A 21 8.03 -7.37 -7.34
CA LEU A 21 9.17 -7.85 -8.14
C LEU A 21 8.91 -9.21 -8.81
N GLU A 22 8.09 -10.07 -8.21
CA GLU A 22 7.61 -11.32 -8.86
C GLU A 22 6.81 -11.01 -10.12
N ILE A 23 5.87 -10.07 -10.02
CA ILE A 23 5.11 -9.61 -11.20
C ILE A 23 6.04 -9.02 -12.26
N ALA A 24 7.04 -8.23 -11.85
CA ALA A 24 8.01 -7.65 -12.80
C ALA A 24 8.89 -8.71 -13.49
N ARG A 25 9.15 -9.87 -12.86
CA ARG A 25 9.83 -11.02 -13.52
C ARG A 25 8.99 -11.63 -14.61
N GLU A 26 7.70 -11.80 -14.35
CA GLU A 26 6.77 -12.44 -15.27
C GLU A 26 6.35 -11.50 -16.42
N TYR A 27 6.21 -10.22 -16.12
CA TYR A 27 5.74 -9.21 -17.06
C TYR A 27 6.91 -8.39 -17.62
N LYS A 28 7.36 -8.74 -18.82
CA LYS A 28 8.52 -8.09 -19.49
C LYS A 28 8.34 -6.59 -19.76
N GLY A 29 7.12 -6.08 -19.67
CA GLY A 29 6.80 -4.67 -19.84
C GLY A 29 7.02 -3.81 -18.59
N ILE A 30 7.55 -4.37 -17.47
CA ILE A 30 7.82 -3.62 -16.23
C ILE A 30 9.33 -3.50 -16.03
N LYS A 31 9.81 -2.27 -15.92
CA LYS A 31 11.20 -1.96 -15.59
C LYS A 31 11.31 -1.37 -14.19
N ILE A 32 12.23 -1.88 -13.39
CA ILE A 32 12.55 -1.32 -12.08
C ILE A 32 13.64 -0.26 -12.26
N GLU A 33 13.30 1.01 -12.01
CA GLU A 33 14.24 2.13 -12.09
C GLU A 33 14.96 2.40 -10.77
N ALA A 34 14.24 2.23 -9.64
CA ALA A 34 14.79 2.41 -8.31
C ALA A 34 14.09 1.50 -7.30
N MET A 35 14.78 1.15 -6.21
CA MET A 35 14.19 0.36 -5.12
C MET A 35 14.76 0.76 -3.77
N SER A 36 13.98 0.53 -2.71
CA SER A 36 14.46 0.76 -1.35
C SER A 36 14.11 -0.38 -0.41
N ALA A 37 14.91 -0.49 0.66
CA ALA A 37 14.60 -1.33 1.81
C ALA A 37 15.03 -0.64 3.11
N HIS A 38 14.70 -1.24 4.27
CA HIS A 38 15.17 -0.69 5.54
C HIS A 38 16.60 -1.15 5.85
N SER A 39 16.82 -2.45 6.00
CA SER A 39 18.10 -2.99 6.49
C SER A 39 18.48 -4.37 5.92
N ASN A 40 17.64 -4.95 5.07
CA ASN A 40 17.89 -6.30 4.52
C ASN A 40 18.86 -6.23 3.33
N ILE A 41 20.17 -6.21 3.64
CA ILE A 41 21.23 -6.07 2.64
C ILE A 41 21.23 -7.22 1.64
N ASP A 42 21.15 -8.46 2.13
CA ASP A 42 21.34 -9.63 1.27
C ASP A 42 20.20 -9.76 0.24
N LEU A 43 18.97 -9.49 0.65
CA LEU A 43 17.85 -9.56 -0.28
C LEU A 43 17.86 -8.40 -1.28
N ILE A 44 18.12 -7.16 -0.82
CA ILE A 44 18.14 -6.01 -1.74
C ILE A 44 19.34 -6.08 -2.70
N GLU A 45 20.50 -6.60 -2.28
CA GLU A 45 21.64 -6.87 -3.17
C GLU A 45 21.23 -7.84 -4.28
N LYS A 46 20.60 -8.97 -3.91
CA LYS A 46 20.11 -9.95 -4.88
C LYS A 46 19.12 -9.33 -5.87
N GLN A 47 18.16 -8.57 -5.37
CA GLN A 47 17.17 -7.85 -6.19
C GLN A 47 17.87 -6.84 -7.11
N ALA A 48 18.83 -6.07 -6.59
CA ALA A 48 19.57 -5.08 -7.37
C ALA A 48 20.38 -5.70 -8.52
N ARG A 49 21.06 -6.82 -8.27
CA ARG A 49 21.79 -7.53 -9.31
C ARG A 49 20.87 -8.14 -10.38
N GLU A 50 19.69 -8.57 -9.99
CA GLU A 50 18.69 -9.14 -10.89
C GLU A 50 18.04 -8.08 -11.77
N PHE A 51 17.47 -7.04 -11.17
CA PHE A 51 16.67 -6.03 -11.88
C PHE A 51 17.50 -4.86 -12.43
N LYS A 52 18.73 -4.69 -11.98
CA LYS A 52 19.68 -3.64 -12.40
C LYS A 52 19.05 -2.25 -12.40
N PRO A 53 18.46 -1.80 -11.28
CA PRO A 53 17.92 -0.46 -11.17
C PRO A 53 19.06 0.57 -11.26
N LYS A 54 18.72 1.82 -11.55
CA LYS A 54 19.71 2.91 -11.51
C LYS A 54 20.11 3.26 -10.07
N MET A 55 19.19 3.02 -9.11
CA MET A 55 19.38 3.44 -7.74
C MET A 55 18.79 2.43 -6.75
N VAL A 56 19.49 2.27 -5.62
CA VAL A 56 19.03 1.49 -4.46
C VAL A 56 19.21 2.30 -3.19
N CYS A 57 18.22 2.29 -2.31
CA CYS A 57 18.27 2.96 -1.01
C CYS A 57 18.18 1.94 0.14
N LEU A 58 19.01 2.12 1.16
CA LEU A 58 18.76 1.57 2.49
C LEU A 58 18.51 2.72 3.48
N THR A 59 17.35 2.69 4.17
CA THR A 59 17.05 3.73 5.16
C THR A 59 17.89 3.58 6.44
N ASN A 60 18.44 2.40 6.71
CA ASN A 60 19.49 2.21 7.71
C ASN A 60 20.85 2.60 7.11
N GLU A 61 21.40 3.72 7.58
CA GLU A 61 22.61 4.33 7.02
C GLU A 61 23.88 3.47 7.19
N GLU A 62 24.01 2.74 8.30
CA GLU A 62 25.15 1.84 8.50
C GLU A 62 25.11 0.68 7.49
N LYS A 63 23.94 0.08 7.33
CA LYS A 63 23.73 -0.98 6.36
C LYS A 63 23.89 -0.52 4.91
N ALA A 64 23.61 0.73 4.64
CA ALA A 64 23.82 1.32 3.31
C ALA A 64 25.32 1.37 2.93
N LYS A 65 26.21 1.61 3.90
CA LYS A 65 27.65 1.55 3.67
C LYS A 65 28.11 0.16 3.25
N ASP A 66 27.60 -0.87 3.94
CA ASP A 66 27.91 -2.26 3.60
C ASP A 66 27.38 -2.62 2.19
N LEU A 67 26.15 -2.19 1.88
CA LEU A 67 25.54 -2.41 0.55
C LEU A 67 26.35 -1.71 -0.55
N LYS A 68 26.84 -0.50 -0.30
CA LYS A 68 27.68 0.23 -1.25
C LYS A 68 28.96 -0.54 -1.60
N ILE A 69 29.57 -1.20 -0.62
CA ILE A 69 30.73 -2.06 -0.84
C ILE A 69 30.33 -3.28 -1.68
N LYS A 70 29.23 -3.93 -1.34
CA LYS A 70 28.73 -5.11 -2.05
C LYS A 70 28.37 -4.83 -3.52
N LEU A 71 27.88 -3.65 -3.84
CA LEU A 71 27.49 -3.24 -5.20
C LEU A 71 28.57 -2.41 -5.94
N ALA A 72 29.78 -2.33 -5.40
CA ALA A 72 30.87 -1.53 -5.99
C ALA A 72 31.32 -1.99 -7.38
N ASP A 73 30.98 -3.23 -7.76
CA ASP A 73 31.18 -3.83 -9.08
C ASP A 73 30.07 -3.51 -10.09
N THR A 74 29.13 -2.65 -9.74
CA THR A 74 27.97 -2.27 -10.55
C THR A 74 27.90 -0.76 -10.73
N ASP A 75 27.14 -0.28 -11.72
CA ASP A 75 26.82 1.14 -11.91
C ASP A 75 25.62 1.63 -11.08
N ILE A 76 25.16 0.82 -10.12
CA ILE A 76 23.98 1.13 -9.31
C ILE A 76 24.36 2.14 -8.23
N LYS A 77 23.66 3.30 -8.24
CA LYS A 77 23.82 4.31 -7.20
C LYS A 77 23.22 3.82 -5.89
N VAL A 78 24.00 3.78 -4.82
CA VAL A 78 23.52 3.46 -3.46
C VAL A 78 23.34 4.75 -2.66
N VAL A 79 22.10 5.01 -2.22
CA VAL A 79 21.72 6.14 -1.37
C VAL A 79 21.22 5.64 -0.01
N GLN A 80 21.10 6.55 0.97
CA GLN A 80 20.82 6.14 2.35
C GLN A 80 19.87 7.11 3.07
N GLY A 81 19.31 6.60 4.16
CA GLY A 81 18.51 7.40 5.09
C GLY A 81 17.18 7.85 4.51
N LYS A 82 16.60 8.85 5.16
CA LYS A 82 15.30 9.42 4.77
C LYS A 82 15.39 10.16 3.44
N ASP A 83 16.43 10.96 3.24
CA ASP A 83 16.63 11.70 1.99
C ASP A 83 16.84 10.77 0.81
N GLY A 84 17.58 9.66 1.02
CA GLY A 84 17.73 8.61 0.02
C GLY A 84 16.40 7.91 -0.35
N LEU A 85 15.49 7.76 0.62
CA LEU A 85 14.14 7.22 0.35
C LEU A 85 13.33 8.17 -0.53
N ILE A 86 13.40 9.48 -0.26
CA ILE A 86 12.76 10.52 -1.07
C ILE A 86 13.38 10.54 -2.48
N GLU A 87 14.70 10.49 -2.58
CA GLU A 87 15.40 10.42 -3.87
C GLU A 87 14.98 9.18 -4.69
N THR A 88 14.78 8.05 -4.01
CA THR A 88 14.26 6.82 -4.64
C THR A 88 12.82 7.00 -5.13
N ALA A 89 11.96 7.66 -4.36
CA ALA A 89 10.58 7.94 -4.72
C ALA A 89 10.46 8.92 -5.90
N THR A 90 11.43 9.81 -6.04
CA THR A 90 11.47 10.82 -7.12
C THR A 90 12.41 10.45 -8.26
N ALA A 91 12.93 9.22 -8.29
CA ALA A 91 13.95 8.78 -9.24
C ALA A 91 13.58 9.07 -10.71
N ASP A 92 14.53 9.63 -11.44
CA ASP A 92 14.35 9.93 -12.85
C ASP A 92 14.09 8.65 -13.67
N GLY A 93 13.11 8.75 -14.55
CA GLY A 93 12.73 7.64 -15.43
C GLY A 93 11.62 6.74 -14.87
N ALA A 94 11.33 6.75 -13.57
CA ALA A 94 10.14 6.10 -13.05
C ALA A 94 8.89 6.94 -13.34
N ASP A 95 7.83 6.32 -13.82
CA ASP A 95 6.50 6.94 -14.02
C ASP A 95 5.55 6.64 -12.86
N THR A 96 5.79 5.58 -12.12
CA THR A 96 4.95 5.10 -11.03
C THR A 96 5.79 4.69 -9.82
N VAL A 97 5.32 5.00 -8.63
CA VAL A 97 5.96 4.61 -7.36
C VAL A 97 5.07 3.64 -6.61
N VAL A 98 5.59 2.45 -6.32
CA VAL A 98 4.93 1.48 -5.44
C VAL A 98 5.35 1.78 -4.01
N THR A 99 4.41 2.22 -3.18
CA THR A 99 4.69 2.56 -1.78
C THR A 99 4.37 1.38 -0.87
N ALA A 100 5.34 0.50 -0.66
CA ALA A 100 5.23 -0.71 0.16
C ALA A 100 6.02 -0.64 1.47
N VAL A 101 6.31 0.56 1.95
CA VAL A 101 6.91 0.80 3.27
C VAL A 101 5.84 0.76 4.37
N VAL A 102 6.26 0.55 5.61
CA VAL A 102 5.35 0.38 6.75
C VAL A 102 5.19 1.69 7.53
N GLY A 103 3.98 1.97 7.98
CA GLY A 103 3.67 3.08 8.87
C GLY A 103 3.77 4.44 8.19
N ILE A 104 4.00 5.49 9.00
CA ILE A 104 4.04 6.88 8.53
C ILE A 104 5.25 7.21 7.64
N SER A 105 6.26 6.35 7.59
CA SER A 105 7.47 6.57 6.78
C SER A 105 7.20 6.67 5.27
N GLY A 106 6.03 6.22 4.82
CA GLY A 106 5.59 6.35 3.43
C GLY A 106 5.00 7.70 3.06
N LEU A 107 4.58 8.52 4.02
CA LEU A 107 3.83 9.76 3.75
C LEU A 107 4.65 10.78 2.96
N GLU A 108 5.82 11.14 3.47
CA GLU A 108 6.66 12.17 2.85
C GLU A 108 7.21 11.75 1.48
N PRO A 109 7.77 10.53 1.29
CA PRO A 109 8.15 10.07 -0.03
C PRO A 109 7.00 10.04 -1.04
N THR A 110 5.78 9.72 -0.59
CA THR A 110 4.58 9.76 -1.44
C THR A 110 4.25 11.19 -1.87
N ILE A 111 4.29 12.16 -0.96
CA ILE A 111 4.08 13.58 -1.26
C ILE A 111 5.11 14.07 -2.29
N GLU A 112 6.39 13.77 -2.10
CA GLU A 112 7.43 14.20 -3.01
C GLU A 112 7.34 13.52 -4.38
N ALA A 113 6.95 12.23 -4.44
CA ALA A 113 6.65 11.53 -5.68
C ALA A 113 5.49 12.18 -6.46
N ILE A 114 4.42 12.58 -5.77
CA ILE A 114 3.29 13.30 -6.37
C ILE A 114 3.73 14.66 -6.94
N LYS A 115 4.52 15.43 -6.20
CA LYS A 115 5.09 16.70 -6.68
C LYS A 115 5.98 16.49 -7.90
N ALA A 116 6.68 15.36 -7.96
CA ALA A 116 7.47 14.93 -9.13
C ALA A 116 6.60 14.32 -10.26
N LYS A 117 5.27 14.45 -10.15
CA LYS A 117 4.27 13.98 -11.14
C LYS A 117 4.33 12.48 -11.44
N LYS A 118 4.59 11.66 -10.41
CA LYS A 118 4.60 10.21 -10.52
C LYS A 118 3.30 9.63 -9.99
N ASN A 119 2.73 8.67 -10.70
CA ASN A 119 1.58 7.91 -10.22
C ASN A 119 1.96 7.07 -8.99
N ILE A 120 1.03 6.85 -8.10
CA ILE A 120 1.26 6.13 -6.86
C ILE A 120 0.46 4.82 -6.85
N ALA A 121 1.16 3.70 -6.80
CA ALA A 121 0.58 2.41 -6.46
C ALA A 121 0.67 2.22 -4.94
N LEU A 122 -0.41 2.54 -4.24
CA LEU A 122 -0.42 2.72 -2.79
C LEU A 122 -0.74 1.41 -2.07
N ALA A 123 0.28 0.83 -1.41
CA ALA A 123 0.10 -0.29 -0.48
C ALA A 123 0.15 0.14 0.99
N ASN A 124 0.72 1.32 1.26
CA ASN A 124 0.84 1.90 2.59
C ASN A 124 -0.41 2.70 2.95
N LYS A 125 -1.39 2.04 3.56
CA LYS A 125 -2.68 2.67 3.93
C LYS A 125 -2.53 3.77 4.98
N GLU A 126 -1.52 3.71 5.82
CA GLU A 126 -1.25 4.73 6.84
C GLU A 126 -0.99 6.10 6.23
N THR A 127 -0.49 6.16 5.01
CA THR A 127 -0.31 7.41 4.25
C THR A 127 -1.63 8.17 4.10
N LEU A 128 -2.71 7.49 3.70
CA LEU A 128 -4.02 8.13 3.55
C LEU A 128 -4.78 8.29 4.86
N VAL A 129 -4.58 7.39 5.82
CA VAL A 129 -5.16 7.51 7.15
C VAL A 129 -4.63 8.76 7.86
N THR A 130 -3.33 9.05 7.70
CA THR A 130 -2.67 10.16 8.39
C THR A 130 -2.76 11.48 7.62
N GLY A 131 -2.53 11.45 6.31
CA GLY A 131 -2.39 12.64 5.47
C GLY A 131 -3.29 12.63 4.24
N GLY A 132 -4.40 11.88 4.24
CA GLY A 132 -5.20 11.64 3.05
C GLY A 132 -5.69 12.90 2.35
N HIS A 133 -6.15 13.90 3.10
CA HIS A 133 -6.57 15.19 2.52
C HIS A 133 -5.41 15.91 1.80
N ILE A 134 -4.21 15.90 2.37
CA ILE A 134 -3.02 16.50 1.74
C ILE A 134 -2.63 15.72 0.49
N VAL A 135 -2.54 14.40 0.60
CA VAL A 135 -2.12 13.51 -0.49
C VAL A 135 -3.09 13.59 -1.67
N MET A 136 -4.40 13.54 -1.40
CA MET A 136 -5.42 13.56 -2.46
C MET A 136 -5.54 14.92 -3.14
N ASP A 137 -5.42 16.02 -2.40
CA ASP A 137 -5.43 17.36 -2.98
C ASP A 137 -4.19 17.58 -3.86
N LEU A 138 -3.00 17.20 -3.39
CA LEU A 138 -1.77 17.25 -4.18
C LEU A 138 -1.83 16.37 -5.43
N ALA A 139 -2.37 15.16 -5.31
CA ALA A 139 -2.53 14.26 -6.46
C ALA A 139 -3.42 14.90 -7.54
N LYS A 140 -4.53 15.50 -7.13
CA LYS A 140 -5.43 16.22 -8.03
C LYS A 140 -4.75 17.42 -8.68
N GLU A 141 -4.06 18.25 -7.92
CA GLU A 141 -3.35 19.44 -8.41
C GLU A 141 -2.27 19.09 -9.43
N ASN A 142 -1.57 17.97 -9.22
CA ASN A 142 -0.49 17.51 -10.09
C ASN A 142 -0.95 16.58 -11.22
N GLY A 143 -2.24 16.20 -11.28
CA GLY A 143 -2.78 15.28 -12.27
C GLY A 143 -2.24 13.84 -12.12
N VAL A 144 -1.95 13.43 -10.89
CA VAL A 144 -1.38 12.12 -10.52
C VAL A 144 -2.48 11.17 -10.08
N GLU A 145 -2.39 9.92 -10.50
CA GLU A 145 -3.30 8.86 -10.07
C GLU A 145 -2.78 8.18 -8.81
N ILE A 146 -3.69 7.94 -7.85
CA ILE A 146 -3.46 7.08 -6.69
C ILE A 146 -4.20 5.75 -6.93
N LEU A 147 -3.46 4.68 -7.13
CA LEU A 147 -3.97 3.35 -7.42
C LEU A 147 -3.88 2.47 -6.17
N PRO A 148 -4.97 1.90 -5.65
CA PRO A 148 -4.92 1.07 -4.46
C PRO A 148 -4.28 -0.29 -4.77
N VAL A 149 -3.32 -0.70 -3.94
CA VAL A 149 -2.67 -2.02 -3.98
C VAL A 149 -3.25 -2.95 -2.91
N ASP A 150 -3.75 -2.39 -1.79
CA ASP A 150 -4.49 -3.16 -0.80
C ASP A 150 -5.60 -3.99 -1.45
N SER A 151 -5.75 -5.26 -1.05
CA SER A 151 -6.61 -6.22 -1.76
C SER A 151 -8.08 -5.81 -1.76
N GLU A 152 -8.60 -5.37 -0.64
CA GLU A 152 -9.99 -4.94 -0.50
C GLU A 152 -10.27 -3.66 -1.29
N HIS A 153 -9.38 -2.68 -1.18
CA HIS A 153 -9.51 -1.42 -1.93
C HIS A 153 -9.34 -1.62 -3.43
N SER A 154 -8.40 -2.48 -3.85
CA SER A 154 -8.21 -2.84 -5.26
C SER A 154 -9.45 -3.52 -5.83
N ALA A 155 -10.07 -4.45 -5.08
CA ALA A 155 -11.29 -5.11 -5.51
C ALA A 155 -12.47 -4.13 -5.66
N ILE A 156 -12.63 -3.19 -4.72
CA ILE A 156 -13.64 -2.14 -4.80
C ILE A 156 -13.35 -1.23 -6.01
N PHE A 157 -12.11 -0.77 -6.16
CA PHE A 157 -11.68 0.08 -7.26
C PHE A 157 -11.98 -0.56 -8.62
N GLN A 158 -11.62 -1.83 -8.82
CA GLN A 158 -11.88 -2.57 -10.05
C GLN A 158 -13.39 -2.74 -10.30
N SER A 159 -14.17 -3.07 -9.27
CA SER A 159 -15.62 -3.22 -9.36
C SER A 159 -16.32 -1.91 -9.76
N LEU A 160 -15.74 -0.78 -9.39
CA LEU A 160 -16.28 0.54 -9.69
C LEU A 160 -15.85 1.09 -11.06
N GLN A 161 -14.90 0.48 -11.76
CA GLN A 161 -14.45 0.96 -13.09
C GLN A 161 -15.56 1.00 -14.13
N GLY A 162 -16.50 0.05 -14.08
CA GLY A 162 -17.65 0.00 -14.97
C GLY A 162 -18.82 0.90 -14.56
N CYS A 163 -18.76 1.53 -13.39
CA CYS A 163 -19.83 2.36 -12.87
C CYS A 163 -19.81 3.74 -13.56
N LYS A 164 -20.85 4.05 -14.33
CA LYS A 164 -20.96 5.32 -15.08
C LYS A 164 -21.24 6.52 -14.17
N ASP A 165 -22.04 6.31 -13.14
CA ASP A 165 -22.41 7.33 -12.17
C ASP A 165 -22.26 6.79 -10.75
N ARG A 166 -21.40 7.41 -9.95
CA ARG A 166 -21.16 7.01 -8.56
C ARG A 166 -22.42 7.10 -7.68
N ARG A 167 -23.41 7.86 -8.07
CA ARG A 167 -24.72 7.93 -7.40
C ARG A 167 -25.52 6.63 -7.51
N GLU A 168 -25.17 5.76 -8.45
CA GLU A 168 -25.75 4.42 -8.59
C GLU A 168 -25.26 3.46 -7.50
N VAL A 169 -24.13 3.77 -6.85
CA VAL A 169 -23.56 2.96 -5.77
C VAL A 169 -24.37 3.14 -4.50
N LYS A 170 -25.20 2.15 -4.20
CA LYS A 170 -26.03 2.16 -2.99
C LYS A 170 -25.24 1.85 -1.73
N ARG A 171 -24.26 0.96 -1.83
CA ARG A 171 -23.49 0.46 -0.68
C ARG A 171 -22.19 -0.19 -1.15
N ILE A 172 -21.14 0.01 -0.36
CA ILE A 172 -19.88 -0.74 -0.48
C ILE A 172 -19.80 -1.70 0.71
N LEU A 173 -19.50 -2.96 0.44
CA LEU A 173 -19.26 -4.00 1.45
C LEU A 173 -17.74 -4.23 1.52
N LEU A 174 -17.13 -3.80 2.62
CA LEU A 174 -15.73 -4.03 2.88
C LEU A 174 -15.58 -5.38 3.61
N THR A 175 -15.02 -6.36 2.92
CA THR A 175 -14.83 -7.73 3.43
C THR A 175 -13.67 -7.79 4.43
N ALA A 176 -13.67 -8.80 5.30
CA ALA A 176 -12.59 -9.08 6.24
C ALA A 176 -12.45 -10.60 6.45
N SER A 177 -11.21 -11.08 6.59
CA SER A 177 -10.95 -12.47 6.98
C SER A 177 -11.37 -12.77 8.43
N GLY A 178 -11.42 -11.74 9.28
CA GLY A 178 -11.69 -11.86 10.71
C GLY A 178 -10.45 -12.21 11.55
N GLY A 179 -9.33 -12.56 10.92
CA GLY A 179 -8.09 -12.91 11.61
C GLY A 179 -8.15 -14.22 12.40
N PRO A 180 -7.09 -14.55 13.18
CA PRO A 180 -6.97 -15.82 13.91
C PRO A 180 -7.97 -15.99 15.06
N PHE A 181 -8.63 -14.92 15.46
CA PHE A 181 -9.56 -14.93 16.59
C PHE A 181 -11.03 -14.87 16.15
N PHE A 182 -11.28 -14.97 14.86
CA PHE A 182 -12.63 -15.00 14.34
C PHE A 182 -13.46 -16.14 14.96
N GLY A 183 -14.66 -15.81 15.43
CA GLY A 183 -15.59 -16.74 16.06
C GLY A 183 -15.29 -17.06 17.55
N LYS A 184 -14.18 -16.59 18.11
CA LYS A 184 -13.85 -16.77 19.53
C LYS A 184 -14.63 -15.82 20.42
N LYS A 185 -15.03 -16.29 21.61
CA LYS A 185 -15.65 -15.48 22.63
C LYS A 185 -14.58 -14.79 23.48
N ARG A 186 -14.97 -13.73 24.18
CA ARG A 186 -14.06 -12.94 25.01
C ARG A 186 -13.32 -13.78 26.06
N GLU A 187 -13.99 -14.76 26.63
CA GLU A 187 -13.45 -15.66 27.65
C GLU A 187 -12.32 -16.54 27.11
N GLU A 188 -12.37 -16.85 25.80
CA GLU A 188 -11.35 -17.65 25.11
C GLU A 188 -10.12 -16.81 24.71
N LEU A 189 -10.18 -15.50 24.93
CA LEU A 189 -9.12 -14.55 24.54
C LEU A 189 -8.23 -14.13 25.72
N VAL A 190 -8.53 -14.60 26.96
CA VAL A 190 -7.86 -14.13 28.19
C VAL A 190 -6.37 -14.52 28.22
N ASP A 191 -6.04 -15.73 27.74
CA ASP A 191 -4.69 -16.29 27.80
C ASP A 191 -3.94 -16.22 26.46
N ILE A 192 -4.43 -15.40 25.53
CA ILE A 192 -3.80 -15.23 24.20
C ILE A 192 -2.43 -14.57 24.33
N LYS A 193 -1.47 -15.14 23.60
CA LYS A 193 -0.10 -14.62 23.50
C LYS A 193 0.11 -13.91 22.16
N PRO A 194 1.11 -13.02 22.04
CA PRO A 194 1.45 -12.36 20.79
C PRO A 194 1.68 -13.33 19.62
N GLU A 195 2.24 -14.52 19.89
CA GLU A 195 2.50 -15.55 18.90
C GLU A 195 1.22 -16.11 18.28
N ASP A 196 0.10 -16.10 19.04
CA ASP A 196 -1.20 -16.56 18.55
C ASP A 196 -1.81 -15.52 17.58
N ALA A 197 -1.55 -14.23 17.80
CA ALA A 197 -1.98 -13.17 16.90
C ALA A 197 -1.24 -13.21 15.55
N LEU A 198 -0.04 -13.81 15.49
CA LEU A 198 0.75 -13.97 14.27
C LEU A 198 0.31 -15.17 13.41
N LYS A 199 -0.59 -16.02 13.90
CA LYS A 199 -1.09 -17.21 13.19
C LYS A 199 -2.32 -16.88 12.37
N HIS A 200 -2.12 -16.17 11.23
CA HIS A 200 -3.27 -15.89 10.35
C HIS A 200 -3.71 -17.17 9.62
N PRO A 201 -5.03 -17.50 9.61
CA PRO A 201 -5.51 -18.78 9.08
C PRO A 201 -5.33 -18.93 7.57
N ASN A 202 -5.38 -17.85 6.80
CA ASN A 202 -5.45 -17.88 5.34
C ASN A 202 -4.26 -17.23 4.63
N TRP A 203 -3.51 -16.33 5.30
CA TRP A 203 -2.51 -15.49 4.64
C TRP A 203 -1.18 -15.52 5.37
N ASN A 204 -0.09 -15.63 4.59
CA ASN A 204 1.26 -15.39 5.09
C ASN A 204 1.65 -13.93 4.81
N MET A 205 1.51 -13.08 5.82
CA MET A 205 1.71 -11.63 5.71
C MET A 205 2.83 -11.16 6.62
N GLY A 206 3.26 -9.90 6.46
CA GLY A 206 4.18 -9.27 7.40
C GLY A 206 3.62 -9.20 8.82
N ALA A 207 4.48 -9.25 9.83
CA ALA A 207 4.08 -9.32 11.25
C ALA A 207 3.11 -8.19 11.66
N LYS A 208 3.36 -6.95 11.23
CA LYS A 208 2.50 -5.80 11.56
C LYS A 208 1.08 -5.99 11.05
N VAL A 209 0.88 -6.28 9.77
CA VAL A 209 -0.46 -6.45 9.20
C VAL A 209 -1.17 -7.67 9.74
N THR A 210 -0.44 -8.73 10.13
CA THR A 210 -1.01 -9.93 10.76
C THR A 210 -1.56 -9.61 12.15
N ILE A 211 -0.84 -8.84 12.96
CA ILE A 211 -1.31 -8.35 14.26
C ILE A 211 -2.53 -7.43 14.09
N ASP A 212 -2.46 -6.49 13.15
CA ASP A 212 -3.57 -5.57 12.88
C ASP A 212 -4.83 -6.32 12.39
N SER A 213 -4.66 -7.40 11.62
CA SER A 213 -5.76 -8.29 11.21
C SER A 213 -6.39 -9.00 12.41
N SER A 214 -5.57 -9.50 13.34
CA SER A 214 -6.03 -10.23 14.53
C SER A 214 -6.91 -9.38 15.44
N THR A 215 -6.71 -8.08 15.44
CA THR A 215 -7.43 -7.10 16.27
C THR A 215 -8.48 -6.30 15.49
N LEU A 216 -8.64 -6.56 14.19
CA LEU A 216 -9.43 -5.77 13.23
C LEU A 216 -8.97 -4.31 13.07
N VAL A 217 -7.81 -3.92 13.61
CA VAL A 217 -7.21 -2.60 13.38
C VAL A 217 -6.93 -2.40 11.89
N ASN A 218 -6.44 -3.43 11.19
CA ASN A 218 -6.25 -3.36 9.73
C ASN A 218 -7.55 -2.93 9.03
N LYS A 219 -8.67 -3.54 9.39
CA LYS A 219 -9.97 -3.20 8.80
C LYS A 219 -10.45 -1.81 9.19
N GLY A 220 -10.17 -1.37 10.41
CA GLY A 220 -10.41 0.02 10.85
C GLY A 220 -9.63 1.04 10.02
N LEU A 221 -8.35 0.78 9.74
CA LEU A 221 -7.52 1.63 8.86
C LEU A 221 -8.08 1.66 7.43
N GLU A 222 -8.53 0.53 6.89
CA GLU A 222 -9.14 0.46 5.57
C GLU A 222 -10.46 1.22 5.49
N VAL A 223 -11.29 1.22 6.54
CA VAL A 223 -12.50 2.05 6.60
C VAL A 223 -12.13 3.54 6.56
N MET A 224 -11.09 3.96 7.28
CA MET A 224 -10.61 5.34 7.25
C MET A 224 -10.05 5.71 5.87
N GLU A 225 -9.29 4.82 5.25
CA GLU A 225 -8.78 5.00 3.89
C GLU A 225 -9.90 5.06 2.86
N ALA A 226 -10.92 4.20 2.96
CA ALA A 226 -12.08 4.18 2.06
C ALA A 226 -12.90 5.48 2.08
N ASN A 227 -12.82 6.26 3.15
CA ASN A 227 -13.42 7.58 3.23
C ASN A 227 -12.65 8.65 2.43
N GLN A 228 -11.43 8.34 1.99
CA GLN A 228 -10.70 9.20 1.09
C GLN A 228 -11.21 9.01 -0.36
N PRO A 229 -11.07 10.00 -1.24
CA PRO A 229 -11.58 9.94 -2.61
C PRO A 229 -10.94 8.86 -3.50
N ILE A 230 -9.95 8.11 -3.02
CA ILE A 230 -9.21 7.08 -3.77
C ILE A 230 -10.12 6.03 -4.44
N LEU A 231 -11.12 5.52 -3.71
CA LEU A 231 -12.04 4.51 -4.24
C LEU A 231 -13.05 5.09 -5.22
N LEU A 232 -13.26 6.38 -5.20
CA LEU A 232 -14.26 7.05 -6.02
C LEU A 232 -13.68 7.61 -7.33
N GLY A 233 -12.38 7.41 -7.60
CA GLY A 233 -11.73 7.69 -8.89
C GLY A 233 -11.72 9.15 -9.34
N ARG A 234 -12.23 10.07 -8.56
CA ARG A 234 -12.08 11.54 -8.58
C ARG A 234 -12.67 12.07 -7.29
N PRO A 235 -12.11 13.14 -6.70
CA PRO A 235 -12.75 13.75 -5.56
C PRO A 235 -14.18 14.16 -5.94
N VAL A 236 -15.15 13.61 -5.24
CA VAL A 236 -16.50 14.17 -5.27
C VAL A 236 -16.37 15.52 -4.61
N VAL A 237 -16.27 16.57 -5.40
CA VAL A 237 -16.41 17.93 -4.93
C VAL A 237 -17.88 18.06 -4.54
N ALA A 238 -18.19 17.80 -3.28
CA ALA A 238 -19.44 18.28 -2.71
C ALA A 238 -19.30 19.80 -2.59
N PRO A 239 -20.13 20.59 -3.28
CA PRO A 239 -20.10 22.02 -3.07
C PRO A 239 -20.54 22.30 -1.63
N ASN A 240 -19.64 22.88 -0.83
CA ASN A 240 -19.91 23.57 0.43
C ASN A 240 -20.54 22.78 1.59
N SER A 241 -20.02 21.60 1.93
CA SER A 241 -20.36 20.97 3.21
C SER A 241 -19.10 20.66 4.01
N PRO A 242 -19.05 20.99 5.32
CA PRO A 242 -17.93 20.61 6.17
C PRO A 242 -17.85 19.08 6.29
N PRO A 243 -16.66 18.49 6.48
CA PRO A 243 -16.49 17.06 6.61
C PRO A 243 -17.30 16.56 7.81
N SER A 244 -18.25 15.66 7.55
CA SER A 244 -19.01 14.99 8.60
C SER A 244 -18.12 13.98 9.30
N PRO A 245 -18.15 13.90 10.64
CA PRO A 245 -17.41 12.88 11.36
C PRO A 245 -17.89 11.48 10.96
N PRO A 246 -17.02 10.45 11.01
CA PRO A 246 -17.39 9.08 10.66
C PRO A 246 -18.55 8.62 11.55
N ARG A 247 -19.68 8.30 10.94
CA ARG A 247 -20.83 7.74 11.64
C ARG A 247 -20.69 6.23 11.66
N PHE A 248 -20.30 5.70 12.80
CA PHE A 248 -20.57 4.32 13.13
C PHE A 248 -22.06 4.17 13.39
N LEU A 249 -22.74 3.42 12.53
CA LEU A 249 -24.11 2.91 12.69
C LEU A 249 -25.16 3.89 13.28
N ASN A 250 -25.90 4.60 12.43
CA ASN A 250 -27.36 4.58 12.52
C ASN A 250 -28.00 5.17 11.27
N SER A 251 -29.10 4.56 10.93
CA SER A 251 -29.95 4.67 9.77
C SER A 251 -30.41 6.09 9.40
N SER A 252 -30.55 6.29 8.10
CA SER A 252 -31.29 7.32 7.36
C SER A 252 -30.47 8.51 6.91
N ALA A 253 -29.95 8.43 5.72
CA ALA A 253 -29.95 9.40 4.62
C ALA A 253 -28.78 9.16 3.65
N SER A 254 -29.05 8.93 2.42
CA SER A 254 -28.34 9.18 1.12
C SER A 254 -26.80 9.31 1.06
N SER A 255 -26.03 8.69 1.94
CA SER A 255 -24.58 8.50 1.80
C SER A 255 -24.28 7.02 1.52
N PRO A 256 -23.26 6.66 0.75
CA PRO A 256 -22.90 5.26 0.57
C PRO A 256 -22.57 4.63 1.93
N ASN A 257 -23.34 3.63 2.33
CA ASN A 257 -23.12 2.91 3.57
C ASN A 257 -21.98 1.93 3.36
N ILE A 258 -20.92 2.03 4.19
CA ILE A 258 -19.87 1.01 4.28
C ILE A 258 -20.29 0.05 5.40
N SER A 259 -20.44 -1.23 5.08
CA SER A 259 -20.66 -2.27 6.08
C SER A 259 -19.55 -3.31 6.05
N LEU A 260 -19.17 -3.79 7.22
CA LEU A 260 -18.20 -4.87 7.37
C LEU A 260 -18.92 -6.21 7.30
N THR A 261 -18.44 -7.10 6.45
CA THR A 261 -18.90 -8.49 6.38
C THR A 261 -17.69 -9.42 6.46
N ASN A 262 -17.87 -10.55 7.16
CA ASN A 262 -16.87 -11.61 7.17
C ASN A 262 -17.07 -12.49 5.92
N ALA A 263 -16.00 -12.69 5.18
CA ALA A 263 -16.01 -13.65 4.07
C ALA A 263 -15.83 -15.07 4.63
N PRO A 264 -16.59 -16.08 4.15
CA PRO A 264 -16.27 -17.46 4.45
C PRO A 264 -14.88 -17.80 3.92
N ALA A 265 -14.14 -18.63 4.64
CA ALA A 265 -12.86 -19.13 4.17
C ALA A 265 -13.08 -19.88 2.83
N PRO A 266 -12.18 -19.76 1.84
CA PRO A 266 -12.22 -20.59 0.67
C PRO A 266 -12.10 -22.05 1.11
N THR A 267 -13.04 -22.87 0.71
CA THR A 267 -12.95 -24.33 0.87
C THR A 267 -11.77 -24.82 0.04
N ALA A 268 -10.95 -25.68 0.63
CA ALA A 268 -9.73 -26.23 0.03
C ALA A 268 -10.02 -27.33 -1.01
N ASP A 269 -10.98 -27.09 -1.92
CA ASP A 269 -11.27 -27.95 -3.06
C ASP A 269 -11.75 -27.06 -4.21
N GLU A 270 -10.75 -26.55 -4.97
CA GLU A 270 -10.80 -26.36 -6.44
C GLU A 270 -9.49 -25.79 -6.93
#